data_52715f6dc8287abc3b742d38ca2622fa
#
_entry.id   52715f6dc8287abc3b742d38ca2622fa
#
_cell.length_a   1.000
_cell.length_b   1.000
_cell.length_c   1.000
_cell.angle_alpha   90.00
_cell.angle_beta   90.00
_cell.angle_gamma   90.00
#
_symmetry.space_group_name_H-M   'P 1'
#
loop_
_entity.id
_entity.type
_entity.pdbx_description
1 polymer ?
#
loop_
_entity_poly.entity_id
_entity_poly.type
_entity_poly.pdbx_seq_one_letter_code
_entity_poly.pdbx_strand_id
1 'polypeptide(L)'
;MTLSVERGGSHPAADSYDERARARLLPEPPKGSGLGERVRRERRSPFSRDRARVLHSAALRRLAGKTQVVGPGEGAEISGIPRTRLTHSLEVAQIGRGIAEELGCDPDVVDTAGLAHDIGHPPFGHNGERALDEFGAACGGFEGNAQTLRILTRLEPKIGHGETAGGLNLTRATLDASCKYPWPRRGGERKFGAYADDADVFGWIRDGAREGHRCIEAQVMDWSDDVAYSVHDVEDGILSGRIDLAALGSAAERRALAELASRHFGADRAACEEVAADLSTLPAVEAVRGFDVGTARTEGHVALKRLTSELVGRFVRIATDATLDVHGEAPLIRHSGDLVVPPRAAAEVAVLKSVALRYVMSDPERLAMQARQRELLHELGEALLRGAPESLDPVRAEDWAAAPDDAARLRVVVDQIAMLTDQQAVAWHARLPR
;
A
#
# COMPACT_ATOMS: atom_id res chain seq x y z
N MET A 1 18.96 -26.55 35.45
CA MET A 1 19.18 -25.54 34.39
C MET A 1 17.80 -25.02 33.98
N THR A 2 17.36 -23.97 34.66
CA THR A 2 15.99 -23.44 34.54
C THR A 2 15.99 -22.46 33.39
N LEU A 3 15.32 -22.83 32.28
CA LEU A 3 15.08 -21.93 31.18
C LEU A 3 14.13 -20.82 31.67
N SER A 4 14.65 -19.60 31.81
CA SER A 4 13.85 -18.40 31.99
C SER A 4 13.11 -18.14 30.72
N VAL A 5 11.80 -18.42 30.70
CA VAL A 5 10.87 -17.97 29.65
C VAL A 5 10.84 -16.44 29.75
N GLU A 6 11.45 -15.77 28.79
CA GLU A 6 11.28 -14.33 28.61
C GLU A 6 9.79 -14.05 28.45
N ARG A 7 9.26 -13.28 29.40
CA ARG A 7 7.85 -12.86 29.40
C ARG A 7 7.68 -11.87 28.28
N GLY A 8 6.80 -12.14 27.32
CA GLY A 8 6.40 -11.21 26.28
C GLY A 8 5.98 -9.87 26.89
N GLY A 9 6.91 -8.94 26.95
CA GLY A 9 6.71 -7.53 27.26
C GLY A 9 6.27 -6.80 25.98
N SER A 10 5.61 -5.67 26.13
CA SER A 10 5.47 -4.68 25.05
C SER A 10 6.87 -4.35 24.52
N HIS A 11 7.00 -4.21 23.19
CA HIS A 11 8.27 -3.78 22.59
C HIS A 11 8.70 -2.46 23.25
N PRO A 12 9.97 -2.29 23.65
CA PRO A 12 10.43 -1.08 24.36
C PRO A 12 10.06 0.23 23.64
N ALA A 13 10.04 0.22 22.31
CA ALA A 13 9.65 1.35 21.50
C ALA A 13 8.18 1.81 21.75
N ALA A 14 7.25 0.89 22.08
CA ALA A 14 5.87 1.28 22.36
C ALA A 14 5.73 2.27 23.52
N ASP A 15 6.62 2.20 24.50
CA ASP A 15 6.58 3.09 25.68
C ASP A 15 7.11 4.51 25.38
N SER A 16 7.82 4.70 24.27
CA SER A 16 8.33 5.99 23.81
C SER A 16 7.26 6.88 23.14
N TYR A 17 6.13 6.29 22.69
CA TYR A 17 5.01 7.06 22.15
C TYR A 17 4.19 7.68 23.28
N ASP A 18 3.87 8.96 23.17
CA ASP A 18 3.07 9.68 24.17
C ASP A 18 1.58 9.26 24.17
N GLU A 19 0.80 9.76 25.10
CA GLU A 19 -0.64 9.49 25.19
C GLU A 19 -1.39 9.99 23.97
N ARG A 20 -0.93 11.07 23.38
CA ARG A 20 -1.53 11.65 22.16
C ARG A 20 -1.37 10.72 20.97
N ALA A 21 -0.19 10.15 20.77
CA ALA A 21 0.08 9.16 19.73
C ALA A 21 -0.78 7.89 19.89
N ARG A 22 -1.02 7.49 21.14
CA ARG A 22 -1.83 6.31 21.50
C ARG A 22 -3.35 6.59 21.50
N ALA A 23 -3.77 7.86 21.43
CA ALA A 23 -5.18 8.25 21.46
C ALA A 23 -5.95 7.64 20.28
N ARG A 24 -7.22 7.35 20.51
CA ARG A 24 -8.19 6.87 19.53
C ARG A 24 -9.28 7.90 19.32
N LEU A 25 -9.88 7.91 18.13
CA LEU A 25 -10.97 8.84 17.82
C LEU A 25 -12.16 8.67 18.78
N LEU A 26 -12.54 7.43 19.04
CA LEU A 26 -13.63 7.09 19.95
C LEU A 26 -13.10 6.37 21.18
N PRO A 27 -13.62 6.72 22.40
CA PRO A 27 -13.27 6.00 23.60
C PRO A 27 -13.76 4.55 23.54
N GLU A 28 -12.99 3.64 24.08
CA GLU A 28 -13.34 2.23 24.17
C GLU A 28 -13.47 1.80 25.63
N PRO A 29 -14.51 1.01 25.97
CA PRO A 29 -14.59 0.42 27.28
C PRO A 29 -13.43 -0.53 27.55
N PRO A 30 -13.00 -0.71 28.79
CA PRO A 30 -12.01 -1.73 29.15
C PRO A 30 -12.45 -3.10 28.61
N LYS A 31 -11.58 -3.80 27.90
CA LYS A 31 -11.90 -5.15 27.40
C LYS A 31 -11.92 -6.12 28.57
N GLY A 32 -13.11 -6.59 28.91
CA GLY A 32 -13.33 -7.77 29.74
C GLY A 32 -13.52 -8.98 28.85
N SER A 33 -13.03 -10.14 29.21
CA SER A 33 -13.50 -11.40 28.65
C SER A 33 -14.95 -11.55 29.12
N GLY A 34 -15.94 -11.46 28.22
CA GLY A 34 -17.36 -11.64 28.56
C GLY A 34 -17.74 -13.05 29.07
N LEU A 35 -16.77 -13.87 29.40
CA LEU A 35 -16.90 -15.23 29.92
C LEU A 35 -16.06 -15.34 31.22
N GLY A 36 -16.62 -14.83 32.34
CA GLY A 36 -16.19 -15.20 33.71
C GLY A 36 -15.03 -14.44 34.33
N GLU A 37 -15.20 -14.18 35.48
CA GLU A 37 -14.65 -13.71 36.76
C GLU A 37 -13.21 -13.23 36.95
N ARG A 38 -12.32 -13.08 35.97
CA ARG A 38 -11.06 -12.33 36.16
C ARG A 38 -10.67 -11.61 34.89
N VAL A 39 -11.00 -10.34 34.79
CA VAL A 39 -10.42 -9.42 33.78
C VAL A 39 -8.92 -9.33 34.03
N ARG A 40 -8.14 -10.19 33.37
CA ARG A 40 -6.69 -9.96 33.30
C ARG A 40 -6.46 -8.72 32.44
N ARG A 41 -5.74 -7.75 32.98
CA ARG A 41 -5.30 -6.55 32.26
C ARG A 41 -4.69 -6.99 30.93
N GLU A 42 -5.22 -6.48 29.82
CA GLU A 42 -4.69 -6.77 28.47
C GLU A 42 -3.21 -6.37 28.42
N ARG A 43 -2.36 -7.27 27.92
CA ARG A 43 -0.90 -7.05 27.84
C ARG A 43 -0.47 -6.54 26.47
N ARG A 44 -1.35 -6.60 25.45
CA ARG A 44 -1.04 -6.12 24.11
C ARG A 44 -0.93 -4.59 24.09
N SER A 45 0.09 -4.09 23.37
CA SER A 45 0.23 -2.65 23.12
C SER A 45 -0.98 -2.12 22.35
N PRO A 46 -1.29 -0.82 22.38
CA PRO A 46 -2.32 -0.23 21.54
C PRO A 46 -2.05 -0.47 20.05
N PHE A 47 -0.79 -0.49 19.62
CA PHE A 47 -0.37 -0.70 18.22
C PHE A 47 -0.53 -2.15 17.78
N SER A 48 -0.19 -3.12 18.62
CA SER A 48 -0.47 -4.54 18.38
C SER A 48 -1.96 -4.83 18.22
N ARG A 49 -2.83 -4.05 18.90
CA ARG A 49 -4.27 -4.11 18.69
C ARG A 49 -4.69 -3.53 17.34
N ASP A 50 -4.05 -2.46 16.90
CA ASP A 50 -4.31 -1.84 15.60
C ASP A 50 -3.94 -2.80 14.47
N ARG A 51 -2.76 -3.41 14.56
CA ARG A 51 -2.34 -4.47 13.63
C ARG A 51 -3.38 -5.59 13.53
N ALA A 52 -3.86 -6.09 14.67
CA ALA A 52 -4.89 -7.13 14.68
C ALA A 52 -6.22 -6.65 14.05
N ARG A 53 -6.62 -5.38 14.23
CA ARG A 53 -7.82 -4.81 13.61
C ARG A 53 -7.71 -4.78 12.09
N VAL A 54 -6.60 -4.32 11.55
CA VAL A 54 -6.37 -4.29 10.10
C VAL A 54 -6.30 -5.71 9.53
N LEU A 55 -5.55 -6.62 10.17
CA LEU A 55 -5.47 -8.03 9.75
C LEU A 55 -6.83 -8.74 9.68
N HIS A 56 -7.73 -8.43 10.59
CA HIS A 56 -9.06 -9.03 10.63
C HIS A 56 -10.13 -8.23 9.87
N SER A 57 -9.77 -7.11 9.23
CA SER A 57 -10.71 -6.30 8.46
C SER A 57 -11.14 -7.00 7.15
N ALA A 58 -12.35 -6.69 6.70
CA ALA A 58 -12.78 -7.11 5.37
C ALA A 58 -12.00 -6.37 4.28
N ALA A 59 -11.57 -5.13 4.57
CA ALA A 59 -10.78 -4.31 3.65
C ALA A 59 -9.47 -5.00 3.24
N LEU A 60 -8.68 -5.51 4.21
CA LEU A 60 -7.46 -6.24 3.90
C LEU A 60 -7.74 -7.54 3.12
N ARG A 61 -8.77 -8.31 3.51
CA ARG A 61 -9.13 -9.54 2.79
C ARG A 61 -9.51 -9.29 1.33
N ARG A 62 -10.16 -8.16 1.03
CA ARG A 62 -10.52 -7.79 -0.35
C ARG A 62 -9.30 -7.63 -1.26
N LEU A 63 -8.12 -7.29 -0.73
CA LEU A 63 -6.88 -7.20 -1.49
C LEU A 63 -6.47 -8.51 -2.17
N ALA A 64 -6.90 -9.66 -1.65
CA ALA A 64 -6.69 -10.96 -2.31
C ALA A 64 -7.41 -11.08 -3.67
N GLY A 65 -8.47 -10.31 -3.88
CA GLY A 65 -9.24 -10.27 -5.14
C GLY A 65 -8.97 -9.01 -5.98
N LYS A 66 -7.92 -8.25 -5.67
CA LYS A 66 -7.49 -7.06 -6.41
C LYS A 66 -6.11 -7.31 -7.02
N THR A 67 -6.01 -7.13 -8.33
CA THR A 67 -4.78 -7.32 -9.09
C THR A 67 -3.73 -6.29 -8.71
N GLN A 68 -2.46 -6.72 -8.53
CA GLN A 68 -1.33 -5.81 -8.33
C GLN A 68 -0.82 -5.29 -9.68
N VAL A 69 -0.18 -6.12 -10.50
CA VAL A 69 0.42 -5.73 -11.78
C VAL A 69 -0.04 -6.63 -12.92
N VAL A 70 0.00 -7.94 -12.73
CA VAL A 70 -0.38 -8.94 -13.74
C VAL A 70 -1.72 -9.54 -13.33
N GLY A 71 -2.75 -9.38 -14.17
CA GLY A 71 -4.10 -9.89 -13.92
C GLY A 71 -4.24 -11.39 -14.16
N PRO A 72 -5.35 -12.00 -13.68
CA PRO A 72 -5.68 -13.37 -14.02
C PRO A 72 -5.80 -13.54 -15.55
N GLY A 73 -5.07 -14.51 -16.11
CA GLY A 73 -4.99 -14.74 -17.55
C GLY A 73 -3.81 -14.05 -18.27
N GLU A 74 -3.09 -13.14 -17.60
CA GLU A 74 -1.90 -12.49 -18.15
C GLU A 74 -0.61 -13.23 -17.73
N GLY A 75 -0.39 -14.45 -18.18
CA GLY A 75 0.82 -15.24 -17.86
C GLY A 75 0.66 -16.24 -16.71
N ALA A 76 -0.55 -16.41 -16.17
CA ALA A 76 -0.85 -17.40 -15.14
C ALA A 76 -0.55 -18.86 -15.57
N GLU A 77 -0.56 -19.12 -16.87
CA GLU A 77 -0.22 -20.44 -17.44
C GLU A 77 1.28 -20.79 -17.29
N ILE A 78 2.14 -19.76 -17.13
CA ILE A 78 3.60 -19.94 -17.08
C ILE A 78 4.13 -19.83 -15.64
N SER A 79 3.58 -18.92 -14.83
CA SER A 79 4.15 -18.58 -13.51
C SER A 79 3.36 -19.07 -12.29
N GLY A 80 2.19 -19.70 -12.48
CA GLY A 80 1.36 -20.14 -11.37
C GLY A 80 0.41 -19.05 -10.85
N ILE A 81 0.38 -18.80 -9.53
CA ILE A 81 -0.56 -17.85 -8.90
C ILE A 81 0.01 -16.42 -9.01
N PRO A 82 -0.69 -15.49 -9.70
CA PRO A 82 -0.24 -14.10 -9.79
C PRO A 82 -0.25 -13.41 -8.41
N ARG A 83 0.69 -12.48 -8.20
CA ARG A 83 0.76 -11.67 -6.99
C ARG A 83 -0.48 -10.78 -6.88
N THR A 84 -1.13 -10.83 -5.73
CA THR A 84 -2.26 -9.95 -5.40
C THR A 84 -1.81 -8.76 -4.55
N ARG A 85 -2.64 -7.73 -4.43
CA ARG A 85 -2.36 -6.61 -3.52
C ARG A 85 -2.21 -7.07 -2.06
N LEU A 86 -2.88 -8.16 -1.67
CA LEU A 86 -2.70 -8.73 -0.32
C LEU A 86 -1.28 -9.25 -0.10
N THR A 87 -0.74 -10.03 -1.04
CA THR A 87 0.62 -10.56 -0.91
C THR A 87 1.66 -9.44 -0.95
N HIS A 88 1.46 -8.43 -1.82
CA HIS A 88 2.28 -7.24 -1.86
C HIS A 88 2.24 -6.47 -0.52
N SER A 89 1.05 -6.20 0.04
CA SER A 89 0.93 -5.51 1.34
C SER A 89 1.60 -6.26 2.48
N LEU A 90 1.59 -7.60 2.46
CA LEU A 90 2.32 -8.41 3.45
C LEU A 90 3.84 -8.26 3.31
N GLU A 91 4.35 -8.15 2.09
CA GLU A 91 5.77 -7.93 1.82
C GLU A 91 6.22 -6.53 2.24
N VAL A 92 5.43 -5.50 1.91
CA VAL A 92 5.66 -4.12 2.37
C VAL A 92 5.69 -4.05 3.90
N ALA A 93 4.71 -4.67 4.56
CA ALA A 93 4.63 -4.73 6.02
C ALA A 93 5.87 -5.42 6.63
N GLN A 94 6.32 -6.53 6.04
CA GLN A 94 7.49 -7.27 6.52
C GLN A 94 8.79 -6.45 6.37
N ILE A 95 8.98 -5.79 5.22
CA ILE A 95 10.15 -4.93 4.97
C ILE A 95 10.14 -3.74 5.93
N GLY A 96 9.01 -3.05 6.05
CA GLY A 96 8.85 -1.89 6.92
C GLY A 96 9.05 -2.22 8.39
N ARG A 97 8.55 -3.39 8.83
CA ARG A 97 8.79 -3.89 10.18
C ARG A 97 10.27 -4.03 10.50
N GLY A 98 11.07 -4.60 9.58
CA GLY A 98 12.51 -4.75 9.77
C GLY A 98 13.22 -3.39 9.89
N ILE A 99 12.89 -2.42 9.03
CA ILE A 99 13.44 -1.05 9.12
C ILE A 99 13.03 -0.39 10.45
N ALA A 100 11.76 -0.56 10.86
CA ALA A 100 11.26 0.02 12.11
C ALA A 100 12.00 -0.50 13.35
N GLU A 101 12.32 -1.79 13.40
CA GLU A 101 13.08 -2.42 14.48
C GLU A 101 14.48 -1.82 14.59
N GLU A 102 15.18 -1.60 13.48
CA GLU A 102 16.51 -1.00 13.45
C GLU A 102 16.51 0.49 13.82
N LEU A 103 15.49 1.25 13.41
CA LEU A 103 15.38 2.69 13.68
C LEU A 103 14.73 3.01 15.05
N GLY A 104 14.28 2.01 15.80
CA GLY A 104 13.63 2.19 17.09
C GLY A 104 12.19 2.72 17.01
N CYS A 105 11.54 2.67 15.84
CA CYS A 105 10.08 2.83 15.70
C CYS A 105 9.35 1.64 16.33
N ASP A 106 8.06 1.81 16.71
CA ASP A 106 7.25 0.65 17.05
C ASP A 106 6.94 -0.17 15.78
N PRO A 107 7.41 -1.44 15.71
CA PRO A 107 7.26 -2.25 14.51
C PRO A 107 5.80 -2.53 14.16
N ASP A 108 4.88 -2.56 15.12
CA ASP A 108 3.46 -2.80 14.87
C ASP A 108 2.78 -1.58 14.22
N VAL A 109 3.30 -0.36 14.42
CA VAL A 109 2.82 0.85 13.74
C VAL A 109 3.17 0.79 12.25
N VAL A 110 4.42 0.52 11.92
CA VAL A 110 4.89 0.48 10.52
C VAL A 110 4.32 -0.72 9.78
N ASP A 111 4.31 -1.91 10.40
CA ASP A 111 3.67 -3.11 9.87
C ASP A 111 2.19 -2.85 9.52
N THR A 112 1.46 -2.20 10.45
CA THR A 112 0.04 -1.87 10.22
C THR A 112 -0.13 -0.89 9.07
N ALA A 113 0.73 0.12 8.95
CA ALA A 113 0.72 1.05 7.83
C ALA A 113 1.00 0.33 6.50
N GLY A 114 1.99 -0.58 6.48
CA GLY A 114 2.30 -1.42 5.33
C GLY A 114 1.14 -2.34 4.92
N LEU A 115 0.45 -2.96 5.89
CA LEU A 115 -0.75 -3.76 5.61
C LEU A 115 -1.89 -2.91 5.04
N ALA A 116 -2.00 -1.66 5.47
CA ALA A 116 -3.13 -0.78 5.14
C ALA A 116 -2.92 0.06 3.88
N HIS A 117 -1.69 0.25 3.41
CA HIS A 117 -1.37 1.25 2.39
C HIS A 117 -2.20 1.12 1.11
N ASP A 118 -2.53 -0.12 0.71
CA ASP A 118 -3.23 -0.44 -0.54
C ASP A 118 -4.74 -0.70 -0.40
N ILE A 119 -5.31 -0.69 0.83
CA ILE A 119 -6.71 -1.07 1.04
C ILE A 119 -7.73 -0.16 0.37
N GLY A 120 -7.34 1.08 0.06
CA GLY A 120 -8.14 2.06 -0.64
C GLY A 120 -8.17 1.91 -2.17
N HIS A 121 -7.34 1.06 -2.76
CA HIS A 121 -7.39 0.84 -4.20
C HIS A 121 -8.73 0.25 -4.63
N PRO A 122 -9.33 0.77 -5.69
CA PRO A 122 -10.57 0.23 -6.27
C PRO A 122 -10.27 -1.03 -7.09
N PRO A 123 -11.30 -1.70 -7.65
CA PRO A 123 -11.11 -2.71 -8.68
C PRO A 123 -10.22 -2.20 -9.82
N PHE A 124 -9.37 -3.06 -10.35
CA PHE A 124 -8.41 -2.78 -11.44
C PHE A 124 -7.32 -1.75 -11.10
N GLY A 125 -7.04 -1.52 -9.83
CA GLY A 125 -5.93 -0.70 -9.32
C GLY A 125 -5.91 0.72 -9.87
N HIS A 126 -4.75 1.22 -10.30
CA HIS A 126 -4.60 2.59 -10.82
C HIS A 126 -5.47 2.89 -12.05
N ASN A 127 -5.86 1.86 -12.83
CA ASN A 127 -6.78 2.04 -13.93
C ASN A 127 -8.19 2.36 -13.43
N GLY A 128 -8.64 1.65 -12.38
CA GLY A 128 -9.89 1.95 -11.68
C GLY A 128 -9.88 3.28 -10.93
N GLU A 129 -8.74 3.69 -10.37
CA GLU A 129 -8.60 5.04 -9.77
C GLU A 129 -8.94 6.14 -10.77
N ARG A 130 -8.42 6.04 -12.00
CA ARG A 130 -8.72 7.02 -13.06
C ARG A 130 -10.20 7.05 -13.39
N ALA A 131 -10.82 5.88 -13.55
CA ALA A 131 -12.26 5.80 -13.84
C ALA A 131 -13.11 6.40 -12.73
N LEU A 132 -12.79 6.11 -11.45
CA LEU A 132 -13.52 6.65 -10.31
C LEU A 132 -13.22 8.13 -10.04
N ASP A 133 -12.02 8.63 -10.35
CA ASP A 133 -11.71 10.06 -10.26
C ASP A 133 -12.53 10.88 -11.28
N GLU A 134 -12.67 10.36 -12.51
CA GLU A 134 -13.50 10.96 -13.56
C GLU A 134 -14.99 10.88 -13.19
N PHE A 135 -15.49 9.69 -12.82
CA PHE A 135 -16.88 9.48 -12.42
C PHE A 135 -17.28 10.29 -11.19
N GLY A 136 -16.42 10.31 -10.17
CA GLY A 136 -16.63 10.99 -8.90
C GLY A 136 -16.28 12.49 -8.89
N ALA A 137 -16.01 13.11 -10.05
CA ALA A 137 -15.54 14.49 -10.12
C ALA A 137 -16.42 15.49 -9.36
N ALA A 138 -17.75 15.32 -9.41
CA ALA A 138 -18.71 16.18 -8.72
C ALA A 138 -18.72 16.03 -7.19
N CYS A 139 -18.18 14.91 -6.64
CA CYS A 139 -18.01 14.72 -5.20
C CYS A 139 -16.55 14.87 -4.74
N GLY A 140 -15.70 15.53 -5.53
CA GLY A 140 -14.29 15.73 -5.19
C GLY A 140 -13.35 14.62 -5.69
N GLY A 141 -13.77 13.82 -6.69
CA GLY A 141 -12.95 12.81 -7.38
C GLY A 141 -12.60 11.60 -6.51
N PHE A 142 -11.54 10.88 -6.90
CA PHE A 142 -11.08 9.68 -6.22
C PHE A 142 -9.54 9.64 -6.13
N GLU A 143 -9.04 9.15 -5.01
CA GLU A 143 -7.62 8.83 -4.79
C GLU A 143 -7.49 7.69 -3.78
N GLY A 144 -6.67 6.68 -4.10
CA GLY A 144 -6.55 5.45 -3.30
C GLY A 144 -6.09 5.68 -1.86
N ASN A 145 -5.17 6.64 -1.62
CA ASN A 145 -4.70 6.92 -0.27
C ASN A 145 -5.74 7.68 0.57
N ALA A 146 -6.50 8.59 -0.03
CA ALA A 146 -7.65 9.21 0.63
C ALA A 146 -8.73 8.16 0.94
N GLN A 147 -8.95 7.23 0.03
CA GLN A 147 -9.86 6.11 0.26
C GLN A 147 -9.36 5.16 1.35
N THR A 148 -8.03 4.95 1.47
CA THR A 148 -7.43 4.21 2.58
C THR A 148 -7.82 4.84 3.91
N LEU A 149 -7.59 6.16 4.07
CA LEU A 149 -7.98 6.88 5.29
C LEU A 149 -9.48 6.73 5.58
N ARG A 150 -10.32 6.93 4.58
CA ARG A 150 -11.78 6.82 4.69
C ARG A 150 -12.23 5.42 5.11
N ILE A 151 -11.63 4.35 4.56
CA ILE A 151 -11.91 2.98 4.98
C ILE A 151 -11.52 2.77 6.45
N LEU A 152 -10.32 3.20 6.85
CA LEU A 152 -9.81 3.01 8.21
C LEU A 152 -10.64 3.76 9.27
N THR A 153 -11.20 4.92 8.91
CA THR A 153 -11.86 5.83 9.85
C THR A 153 -13.38 5.83 9.77
N ARG A 154 -13.97 5.31 8.67
CA ARG A 154 -15.42 5.39 8.45
C ARG A 154 -16.03 4.10 7.90
N LEU A 155 -15.52 3.56 6.77
CA LEU A 155 -16.23 2.56 5.98
C LEU A 155 -16.12 1.13 6.50
N GLU A 156 -15.07 0.79 7.24
CA GLU A 156 -14.87 -0.55 7.81
C GLU A 156 -15.50 -0.60 9.22
N PRO A 157 -16.67 -1.22 9.41
CA PRO A 157 -17.43 -1.09 10.64
C PRO A 157 -16.81 -1.91 11.78
N LYS A 158 -16.28 -1.23 12.77
CA LYS A 158 -15.75 -1.83 14.00
C LYS A 158 -16.38 -1.24 15.24
N ILE A 159 -16.50 0.08 15.33
CA ILE A 159 -16.99 0.83 16.48
C ILE A 159 -17.82 2.01 16.00
N GLY A 160 -18.95 2.26 16.71
CA GLY A 160 -19.83 3.38 16.45
C GLY A 160 -20.94 3.07 15.43
N HIS A 161 -21.90 3.97 15.34
CA HIS A 161 -23.03 3.93 14.41
C HIS A 161 -23.33 5.35 13.92
N GLY A 162 -23.71 5.48 12.65
CA GLY A 162 -24.10 6.78 12.06
C GLY A 162 -23.00 7.84 12.19
N GLU A 163 -23.35 9.01 12.67
CA GLU A 163 -22.43 10.16 12.85
C GLU A 163 -21.26 9.88 13.80
N THR A 164 -21.36 8.85 14.65
CA THR A 164 -20.29 8.44 15.58
C THR A 164 -19.47 7.28 15.06
N ALA A 165 -19.54 6.97 13.77
CA ALA A 165 -18.74 5.89 13.19
C ALA A 165 -17.24 6.19 13.32
N GLY A 166 -16.50 5.25 13.91
CA GLY A 166 -15.05 5.38 14.13
C GLY A 166 -14.23 4.43 13.25
N GLY A 167 -14.84 3.80 12.25
CA GLY A 167 -14.19 2.82 11.41
C GLY A 167 -13.52 1.72 12.23
N LEU A 168 -12.25 1.42 11.97
CA LEU A 168 -11.44 0.49 12.77
C LEU A 168 -11.00 1.08 14.12
N ASN A 169 -11.18 2.37 14.34
CA ASN A 169 -10.78 3.11 15.54
C ASN A 169 -9.30 2.84 15.92
N LEU A 170 -8.41 3.03 14.95
CA LEU A 170 -6.97 2.88 15.15
C LEU A 170 -6.43 4.06 15.97
N THR A 171 -5.22 3.91 16.51
CA THR A 171 -4.53 5.00 17.21
C THR A 171 -4.12 6.09 16.22
N ARG A 172 -3.96 7.32 16.74
CA ARG A 172 -3.48 8.47 15.95
C ARG A 172 -2.16 8.17 15.24
N ALA A 173 -1.20 7.54 15.94
CA ALA A 173 0.08 7.18 15.36
C ALA A 173 -0.06 6.25 14.16
N THR A 174 -0.88 5.21 14.28
CA THR A 174 -1.11 4.25 13.18
C THR A 174 -1.83 4.89 12.00
N LEU A 175 -2.83 5.75 12.26
CA LEU A 175 -3.53 6.47 11.20
C LEU A 175 -2.60 7.43 10.46
N ASP A 176 -1.75 8.18 11.18
CA ASP A 176 -0.79 9.09 10.57
C ASP A 176 0.30 8.34 9.78
N ALA A 177 0.78 7.20 10.30
CA ALA A 177 1.70 6.31 9.60
C ALA A 177 1.13 5.77 8.28
N SER A 178 -0.19 5.64 8.19
CA SER A 178 -0.90 5.21 6.98
C SER A 178 -1.14 6.36 5.98
N CYS A 179 -0.79 7.62 6.32
CA CYS A 179 -0.97 8.80 5.47
C CYS A 179 0.25 9.02 4.57
N LYS A 180 0.30 8.36 3.41
CA LYS A 180 1.36 8.55 2.39
C LYS A 180 1.40 9.99 1.87
N TYR A 181 0.24 10.65 1.72
CA TYR A 181 0.09 12.05 1.29
C TYR A 181 -0.62 12.84 2.40
N PRO A 182 0.12 13.44 3.35
CA PRO A 182 -0.46 14.13 4.51
C PRO A 182 -0.99 15.52 4.17
N TRP A 183 -1.81 15.63 3.14
CA TRP A 183 -2.54 16.84 2.72
C TRP A 183 -3.89 16.50 2.10
N PRO A 184 -4.89 17.39 2.24
CA PRO A 184 -6.17 17.27 1.55
C PRO A 184 -6.02 17.57 0.05
N ARG A 185 -7.05 17.26 -0.74
CA ARG A 185 -7.06 17.61 -2.16
C ARG A 185 -6.86 19.10 -2.37
N ARG A 186 -5.86 19.47 -3.17
CA ARG A 186 -5.57 20.82 -3.63
C ARG A 186 -5.77 20.91 -5.14
N GLY A 187 -6.16 22.09 -5.63
CA GLY A 187 -6.41 22.28 -7.07
C GLY A 187 -5.21 21.86 -7.93
N GLY A 188 -5.44 20.97 -8.90
CA GLY A 188 -4.41 20.46 -9.83
C GLY A 188 -3.56 19.29 -9.33
N GLU A 189 -3.60 18.95 -8.04
CA GLU A 189 -2.89 17.79 -7.48
C GLU A 189 -3.72 16.52 -7.63
N ARG A 190 -3.09 15.46 -8.16
CA ARG A 190 -3.73 14.14 -8.31
C ARG A 190 -3.62 13.28 -7.05
N LYS A 191 -2.60 13.52 -6.22
CA LYS A 191 -2.31 12.73 -5.02
C LYS A 191 -2.62 13.52 -3.76
N PHE A 192 -3.48 12.96 -2.92
CA PHE A 192 -3.92 13.53 -1.63
C PHE A 192 -4.34 12.43 -0.68
N GLY A 193 -4.38 12.70 0.63
CA GLY A 193 -4.64 11.70 1.66
C GLY A 193 -5.98 11.87 2.38
N ALA A 194 -6.79 12.88 2.03
CA ALA A 194 -8.10 13.07 2.63
C ALA A 194 -9.08 13.77 1.69
N TYR A 195 -10.34 13.31 1.68
CA TYR A 195 -11.45 14.02 1.06
C TYR A 195 -11.93 15.18 1.95
N ALA A 196 -12.70 16.10 1.37
CA ALA A 196 -13.22 17.25 2.11
C ALA A 196 -14.16 16.83 3.28
N ASP A 197 -14.94 15.79 3.10
CA ASP A 197 -15.85 15.24 4.11
C ASP A 197 -15.15 14.39 5.19
N ASP A 198 -13.86 14.15 5.07
CA ASP A 198 -13.00 13.52 6.08
C ASP A 198 -12.03 14.53 6.75
N ALA A 199 -12.23 15.85 6.51
CA ALA A 199 -11.33 16.91 6.98
C ALA A 199 -11.17 16.95 8.51
N ASP A 200 -12.23 16.75 9.26
CA ASP A 200 -12.20 16.80 10.73
C ASP A 200 -11.35 15.67 11.31
N VAL A 201 -11.54 14.44 10.84
CA VAL A 201 -10.74 13.29 11.28
C VAL A 201 -9.30 13.44 10.83
N PHE A 202 -9.08 13.94 9.61
CA PHE A 202 -7.75 14.21 9.11
C PHE A 202 -7.04 15.30 9.95
N GLY A 203 -7.75 16.37 10.30
CA GLY A 203 -7.25 17.43 11.20
C GLY A 203 -6.88 16.87 12.57
N TRP A 204 -7.73 15.99 13.14
CA TRP A 204 -7.43 15.31 14.39
C TRP A 204 -6.16 14.43 14.29
N ILE A 205 -5.97 13.68 13.20
CA ILE A 205 -4.78 12.85 12.98
C ILE A 205 -3.54 13.74 12.92
N ARG A 206 -3.59 14.82 12.17
CA ARG A 206 -2.47 15.71 11.86
C ARG A 206 -2.22 16.82 12.89
N ASP A 207 -3.07 16.91 13.93
CA ASP A 207 -2.91 17.94 14.97
C ASP A 207 -1.51 17.88 15.60
N GLY A 208 -0.79 19.01 15.57
CA GLY A 208 0.59 19.18 16.02
C GLY A 208 1.68 18.63 15.09
N ALA A 209 1.32 18.06 13.95
CA ALA A 209 2.26 17.68 12.92
C ALA A 209 2.58 18.89 12.01
N ARG A 210 3.80 18.94 11.48
CA ARG A 210 4.18 19.93 10.46
C ARG A 210 3.35 19.71 9.19
N GLU A 211 2.82 20.78 8.62
CA GLU A 211 2.02 20.71 7.40
C GLU A 211 2.78 20.06 6.25
N GLY A 212 2.14 19.13 5.55
CA GLY A 212 2.70 18.41 4.40
C GLY A 212 3.86 17.47 4.73
N HIS A 213 4.25 17.32 6.00
CA HIS A 213 5.39 16.49 6.40
C HIS A 213 4.91 15.13 6.95
N ARG A 214 5.43 14.04 6.40
CA ARG A 214 5.15 12.68 6.86
C ARG A 214 5.86 12.37 8.17
N CYS A 215 5.27 11.59 9.05
CA CYS A 215 6.00 10.99 10.16
C CYS A 215 7.00 9.93 9.64
N ILE A 216 8.01 9.61 10.47
CA ILE A 216 9.05 8.65 10.09
C ILE A 216 8.46 7.29 9.70
N GLU A 217 7.43 6.84 10.41
CA GLU A 217 6.78 5.57 10.15
C GLU A 217 6.09 5.54 8.77
N ALA A 218 5.50 6.66 8.33
CA ALA A 218 4.93 6.79 6.99
C ALA A 218 6.02 6.84 5.90
N GLN A 219 7.19 7.41 6.20
CA GLN A 219 8.33 7.42 5.29
C GLN A 219 8.93 6.03 5.15
N VAL A 220 9.03 5.26 6.25
CA VAL A 220 9.48 3.86 6.23
C VAL A 220 8.51 3.00 5.44
N MET A 221 7.20 3.17 5.65
CA MET A 221 6.17 2.46 4.89
C MET A 221 6.29 2.74 3.38
N ASP A 222 6.44 4.01 2.99
CA ASP A 222 6.56 4.44 1.59
C ASP A 222 7.83 3.89 0.92
N TRP A 223 8.97 3.91 1.62
CA TRP A 223 10.20 3.29 1.13
C TRP A 223 10.08 1.77 1.00
N SER A 224 9.41 1.13 1.93
CA SER A 224 9.15 -0.32 1.90
C SER A 224 8.27 -0.73 0.72
N ASP A 225 7.25 0.09 0.39
CA ASP A 225 6.42 -0.05 -0.80
C ASP A 225 7.27 0.07 -2.07
N ASP A 226 8.12 1.08 -2.14
CA ASP A 226 9.04 1.31 -3.25
C ASP A 226 10.01 0.14 -3.47
N VAL A 227 10.56 -0.42 -2.39
CA VAL A 227 11.46 -1.59 -2.43
C VAL A 227 10.69 -2.84 -2.86
N ALA A 228 9.56 -3.12 -2.21
CA ALA A 228 8.75 -4.29 -2.54
C ALA A 228 8.30 -4.27 -4.00
N TYR A 229 7.75 -3.13 -4.46
CA TYR A 229 7.30 -2.94 -5.84
C TYR A 229 8.44 -3.16 -6.83
N SER A 230 9.61 -2.51 -6.62
CA SER A 230 10.72 -2.59 -7.57
C SER A 230 11.33 -3.98 -7.68
N VAL A 231 11.48 -4.70 -6.57
CA VAL A 231 12.15 -6.00 -6.54
C VAL A 231 11.21 -7.12 -6.96
N HIS A 232 10.00 -7.13 -6.42
CA HIS A 232 9.06 -8.22 -6.69
C HIS A 232 8.43 -8.15 -8.07
N ASP A 233 8.23 -6.96 -8.64
CA ASP A 233 7.75 -6.85 -10.02
C ASP A 233 8.80 -7.33 -11.03
N VAL A 234 10.09 -7.12 -10.74
CA VAL A 234 11.17 -7.71 -11.55
C VAL A 234 11.19 -9.22 -11.38
N GLU A 235 11.06 -9.77 -10.17
CA GLU A 235 10.95 -11.21 -9.92
C GLU A 235 9.81 -11.83 -10.73
N ASP A 236 8.60 -11.24 -10.62
CA ASP A 236 7.40 -11.70 -11.34
C ASP A 236 7.56 -11.58 -12.86
N GLY A 237 8.24 -10.52 -13.32
CA GLY A 237 8.56 -10.33 -14.73
C GLY A 237 9.53 -11.40 -15.26
N ILE A 238 10.51 -11.80 -14.47
CA ILE A 238 11.44 -12.91 -14.81
C ILE A 238 10.67 -14.24 -14.83
N LEU A 239 9.88 -14.52 -13.80
CA LEU A 239 9.06 -15.74 -13.72
C LEU A 239 8.05 -15.86 -14.88
N SER A 240 7.51 -14.75 -15.36
CA SER A 240 6.61 -14.72 -16.52
C SER A 240 7.34 -14.72 -17.88
N GLY A 241 8.68 -14.76 -17.88
CA GLY A 241 9.49 -14.74 -19.12
C GLY A 241 9.48 -13.40 -19.86
N ARG A 242 8.93 -12.34 -19.25
CA ARG A 242 8.85 -10.98 -19.84
C ARG A 242 10.11 -10.16 -19.61
N ILE A 243 10.85 -10.44 -18.54
CA ILE A 243 12.08 -9.73 -18.17
C ILE A 243 13.26 -10.70 -18.26
N ASP A 244 14.26 -10.32 -19.05
CA ASP A 244 15.60 -10.88 -18.99
C ASP A 244 16.58 -9.78 -18.58
N LEU A 245 17.17 -9.91 -17.41
CA LEU A 245 18.16 -8.95 -16.91
C LEU A 245 19.46 -8.90 -17.71
N ALA A 246 19.70 -9.84 -18.63
CA ALA A 246 20.78 -9.74 -19.60
C ALA A 246 20.72 -8.45 -20.43
N ALA A 247 19.52 -7.88 -20.63
CA ALA A 247 19.31 -6.61 -21.31
C ALA A 247 20.08 -5.43 -20.66
N LEU A 248 20.31 -5.46 -19.35
CA LEU A 248 21.13 -4.46 -18.63
C LEU A 248 22.59 -4.44 -19.12
N GLY A 249 23.09 -5.48 -19.79
CA GLY A 249 24.40 -5.50 -20.44
C GLY A 249 24.51 -4.50 -21.60
N SER A 250 23.39 -4.11 -22.23
CA SER A 250 23.36 -3.18 -23.35
C SER A 250 23.38 -1.71 -22.90
N ALA A 251 24.36 -0.93 -23.36
CA ALA A 251 24.41 0.50 -23.08
C ALA A 251 23.19 1.26 -23.66
N ALA A 252 22.63 0.81 -24.79
CA ALA A 252 21.43 1.41 -25.36
C ALA A 252 20.21 1.16 -24.45
N GLU A 253 20.08 -0.03 -23.88
CA GLU A 253 19.00 -0.38 -22.99
C GLU A 253 19.11 0.37 -21.66
N ARG A 254 20.30 0.46 -21.06
CA ARG A 254 20.51 1.26 -19.85
C ARG A 254 20.10 2.72 -20.02
N ARG A 255 20.43 3.34 -21.18
CA ARG A 255 19.98 4.70 -21.50
C ARG A 255 18.47 4.81 -21.63
N ALA A 256 17.82 3.82 -22.25
CA ALA A 256 16.36 3.80 -22.36
C ALA A 256 15.68 3.68 -20.98
N LEU A 257 16.19 2.83 -20.11
CA LEU A 257 15.71 2.68 -18.74
C LEU A 257 15.94 3.94 -17.90
N ALA A 258 17.11 4.59 -18.02
CA ALA A 258 17.40 5.85 -17.35
C ALA A 258 16.48 7.00 -17.81
N GLU A 259 16.14 7.04 -19.10
CA GLU A 259 15.15 7.98 -19.63
C GLU A 259 13.74 7.74 -19.05
N LEU A 260 13.31 6.47 -18.93
CA LEU A 260 12.06 6.11 -18.30
C LEU A 260 12.06 6.46 -16.80
N ALA A 261 13.15 6.19 -16.09
CA ALA A 261 13.31 6.52 -14.68
C ALA A 261 13.19 8.03 -14.44
N SER A 262 13.82 8.84 -15.27
CA SER A 262 13.71 10.29 -15.17
C SER A 262 12.30 10.79 -15.46
N ARG A 263 11.66 10.28 -16.50
CA ARG A 263 10.34 10.74 -16.94
C ARG A 263 9.21 10.33 -15.98
N HIS A 264 9.25 9.12 -15.45
CA HIS A 264 8.15 8.55 -14.66
C HIS A 264 8.35 8.63 -13.15
N PHE A 265 9.61 8.64 -12.69
CA PHE A 265 9.95 8.62 -11.26
C PHE A 265 10.75 9.82 -10.81
N GLY A 266 11.04 10.78 -11.71
CA GLY A 266 11.78 12.02 -11.39
C GLY A 266 13.24 11.80 -10.99
N ALA A 267 13.81 10.63 -11.30
CA ALA A 267 15.19 10.28 -10.96
C ALA A 267 16.20 10.99 -11.86
N ASP A 268 17.41 11.23 -11.35
CA ASP A 268 18.50 11.77 -12.16
C ASP A 268 18.93 10.75 -13.21
N ARG A 269 18.90 11.15 -14.49
CA ARG A 269 19.17 10.27 -15.62
C ARG A 269 20.60 9.72 -15.61
N ALA A 270 21.58 10.57 -15.30
CA ALA A 270 22.99 10.15 -15.33
C ALA A 270 23.26 9.15 -14.20
N ALA A 271 22.74 9.41 -13.00
CA ALA A 271 22.82 8.48 -11.89
C ALA A 271 22.13 7.14 -12.23
N CYS A 272 20.95 7.16 -12.88
CA CYS A 272 20.27 5.95 -13.30
C CYS A 272 21.05 5.12 -14.34
N GLU A 273 21.74 5.78 -15.29
CA GLU A 273 22.56 5.06 -16.28
C GLU A 273 23.78 4.39 -15.60
N GLU A 274 24.42 5.08 -14.65
CA GLU A 274 25.53 4.57 -13.85
C GLU A 274 25.08 3.36 -13.01
N VAL A 275 24.04 3.51 -12.21
CA VAL A 275 23.57 2.42 -11.32
C VAL A 275 23.04 1.23 -12.11
N ALA A 276 22.47 1.44 -13.31
CA ALA A 276 22.05 0.34 -14.18
C ALA A 276 23.26 -0.47 -14.69
N ALA A 277 24.39 0.19 -14.94
CA ALA A 277 25.64 -0.50 -15.30
C ALA A 277 26.16 -1.32 -14.11
N ASP A 278 26.16 -0.77 -12.90
CA ASP A 278 26.59 -1.48 -11.70
C ASP A 278 25.68 -2.66 -11.35
N LEU A 279 24.34 -2.47 -11.41
CA LEU A 279 23.38 -3.55 -11.22
C LEU A 279 23.64 -4.72 -12.18
N SER A 280 24.01 -4.41 -13.44
CA SER A 280 24.31 -5.45 -14.43
C SER A 280 25.50 -6.34 -14.06
N THR A 281 26.38 -5.90 -13.17
CA THR A 281 27.59 -6.64 -12.75
C THR A 281 27.42 -7.32 -11.39
N LEU A 282 26.28 -7.19 -10.74
CA LEU A 282 26.03 -7.85 -9.46
C LEU A 282 25.97 -9.37 -9.68
N PRO A 283 26.68 -10.18 -8.86
CA PRO A 283 26.67 -11.63 -8.99
C PRO A 283 25.26 -12.24 -8.96
N ALA A 284 24.35 -11.67 -8.13
CA ALA A 284 22.97 -12.12 -8.07
C ALA A 284 22.19 -11.85 -9.37
N VAL A 285 22.45 -10.72 -10.04
CA VAL A 285 21.87 -10.39 -11.34
C VAL A 285 22.45 -11.28 -12.43
N GLU A 286 23.76 -11.52 -12.41
CA GLU A 286 24.41 -12.43 -13.36
C GLU A 286 23.89 -13.87 -13.25
N ALA A 287 23.62 -14.34 -12.04
CA ALA A 287 23.12 -15.69 -11.78
C ALA A 287 21.72 -15.98 -12.35
N VAL A 288 20.93 -14.95 -12.65
CA VAL A 288 19.57 -15.09 -13.22
C VAL A 288 19.50 -14.71 -14.70
N ARG A 289 20.59 -14.38 -15.35
CA ARG A 289 20.62 -14.10 -16.79
C ARG A 289 20.18 -15.32 -17.59
N GLY A 290 19.26 -15.12 -18.51
CA GLY A 290 18.71 -16.21 -19.33
C GLY A 290 17.88 -17.21 -18.53
N PHE A 291 17.37 -16.83 -17.35
CA PHE A 291 16.42 -17.67 -16.60
C PHE A 291 15.15 -17.89 -17.44
N ASP A 292 14.79 -19.14 -17.61
CA ASP A 292 13.56 -19.58 -18.29
C ASP A 292 12.82 -20.57 -17.39
N VAL A 293 11.63 -20.20 -16.94
CA VAL A 293 10.81 -21.01 -16.02
C VAL A 293 10.46 -22.38 -16.59
N GLY A 294 10.33 -22.52 -17.92
CA GLY A 294 10.01 -23.79 -18.59
C GLY A 294 11.18 -24.80 -18.59
N THR A 295 12.40 -24.32 -18.42
CA THR A 295 13.61 -25.15 -18.43
C THR A 295 14.46 -25.03 -17.17
N ALA A 296 14.15 -24.07 -16.28
CA ALA A 296 14.89 -23.82 -15.07
C ALA A 296 14.84 -25.02 -14.12
N ARG A 297 16.01 -25.38 -13.59
CA ARG A 297 16.16 -26.36 -12.52
C ARG A 297 16.09 -25.66 -11.15
N THR A 298 16.09 -26.44 -10.08
CA THR A 298 16.08 -25.95 -8.69
C THR A 298 17.12 -24.83 -8.45
N GLU A 299 18.31 -24.95 -9.02
CA GLU A 299 19.39 -23.96 -8.90
C GLU A 299 19.01 -22.59 -9.47
N GLY A 300 18.30 -22.53 -10.60
CA GLY A 300 17.81 -21.28 -11.18
C GLY A 300 16.76 -20.61 -10.28
N HIS A 301 15.83 -21.38 -9.73
CA HIS A 301 14.85 -20.84 -8.77
C HIS A 301 15.50 -20.36 -7.48
N VAL A 302 16.52 -21.04 -6.98
CA VAL A 302 17.32 -20.60 -5.81
C VAL A 302 18.05 -19.31 -6.14
N ALA A 303 18.65 -19.17 -7.33
CA ALA A 303 19.32 -17.95 -7.77
C ALA A 303 18.34 -16.76 -7.82
N LEU A 304 17.12 -16.97 -8.32
CA LEU A 304 16.10 -15.92 -8.36
C LEU A 304 15.66 -15.49 -6.95
N LYS A 305 15.43 -16.42 -6.04
CA LYS A 305 15.12 -16.10 -4.63
C LYS A 305 16.27 -15.39 -3.92
N ARG A 306 17.50 -15.74 -4.26
CA ARG A 306 18.69 -15.06 -3.76
C ARG A 306 18.75 -13.61 -4.25
N LEU A 307 18.49 -13.38 -5.55
CA LEU A 307 18.42 -12.02 -6.11
C LEU A 307 17.45 -11.14 -5.33
N THR A 308 16.19 -11.62 -5.14
CA THR A 308 15.16 -10.90 -4.37
C THR A 308 15.63 -10.59 -2.96
N SER A 309 16.16 -11.59 -2.24
CA SER A 309 16.65 -11.41 -0.86
C SER A 309 17.83 -10.43 -0.76
N GLU A 310 18.78 -10.49 -1.69
CA GLU A 310 19.94 -9.60 -1.71
C GLU A 310 19.56 -8.16 -2.02
N LEU A 311 18.64 -7.92 -2.98
CA LEU A 311 18.17 -6.58 -3.33
C LEU A 311 17.36 -5.96 -2.19
N VAL A 312 16.40 -6.68 -1.62
CA VAL A 312 15.62 -6.19 -0.47
C VAL A 312 16.55 -5.86 0.69
N GLY A 313 17.43 -6.79 1.09
CA GLY A 313 18.37 -6.59 2.18
C GLY A 313 19.34 -5.42 1.91
N ARG A 314 19.74 -5.19 0.66
CA ARG A 314 20.56 -4.04 0.25
C ARG A 314 19.82 -2.72 0.49
N PHE A 315 18.61 -2.57 -0.01
CA PHE A 315 17.86 -1.32 0.09
C PHE A 315 17.42 -1.01 1.52
N VAL A 316 17.09 -2.02 2.30
CA VAL A 316 16.83 -1.88 3.75
C VAL A 316 18.06 -1.33 4.46
N ARG A 317 19.21 -2.01 4.35
CA ARG A 317 20.43 -1.59 5.03
C ARG A 317 20.91 -0.20 4.63
N ILE A 318 20.94 0.12 3.34
CA ILE A 318 21.41 1.43 2.88
C ILE A 318 20.58 2.57 3.47
N ALA A 319 19.25 2.44 3.53
CA ALA A 319 18.39 3.46 4.11
C ALA A 319 18.53 3.52 5.64
N THR A 320 18.63 2.37 6.32
CA THR A 320 18.81 2.29 7.76
C THR A 320 20.13 2.91 8.18
N ASP A 321 21.25 2.47 7.58
CA ASP A 321 22.60 2.97 7.92
C ASP A 321 22.69 4.48 7.69
N ALA A 322 22.22 4.98 6.54
CA ALA A 322 22.24 6.41 6.27
C ALA A 322 21.37 7.24 7.24
N THR A 323 20.26 6.67 7.71
CA THR A 323 19.40 7.31 8.71
C THR A 323 20.08 7.35 10.07
N LEU A 324 20.69 6.26 10.49
CA LEU A 324 21.45 6.18 11.76
C LEU A 324 22.69 7.09 11.73
N ASP A 325 23.38 7.19 10.61
CA ASP A 325 24.51 8.12 10.44
C ASP A 325 24.12 9.59 10.68
N VAL A 326 22.90 9.99 10.30
CA VAL A 326 22.40 11.36 10.47
C VAL A 326 21.81 11.59 11.86
N HIS A 327 21.03 10.64 12.39
CA HIS A 327 20.24 10.85 13.61
C HIS A 327 20.83 10.17 14.85
N GLY A 328 21.81 9.27 14.70
CA GLY A 328 22.35 8.42 15.77
C GLY A 328 21.41 7.26 16.13
N GLU A 329 21.74 6.57 17.23
CA GLU A 329 21.05 5.33 17.66
C GLU A 329 19.78 5.59 18.51
N ALA A 330 19.41 6.86 18.74
CA ALA A 330 18.22 7.18 19.52
C ALA A 330 16.95 6.78 18.74
N PRO A 331 15.92 6.19 19.39
CA PRO A 331 14.71 5.81 18.72
C PRO A 331 14.06 6.96 17.93
N LEU A 332 13.78 6.73 16.67
CA LEU A 332 13.07 7.68 15.81
C LEU A 332 11.56 7.36 15.86
N ILE A 333 10.77 8.34 16.30
CA ILE A 333 9.31 8.18 16.43
C ILE A 333 8.59 9.41 15.92
N ARG A 334 7.49 9.21 15.22
CA ARG A 334 6.60 10.27 14.76
C ARG A 334 7.36 11.31 13.90
N HIS A 335 7.56 12.50 14.41
CA HIS A 335 8.19 13.64 13.72
C HIS A 335 9.56 14.01 14.32
N SER A 336 10.22 13.06 15.00
CA SER A 336 11.54 13.31 15.63
C SER A 336 12.71 13.29 14.63
N GLY A 337 12.51 12.74 13.44
CA GLY A 337 13.50 12.69 12.37
C GLY A 337 12.90 12.19 11.07
N ASP A 338 13.70 12.15 10.02
CA ASP A 338 13.34 11.72 8.68
C ASP A 338 14.13 10.50 8.24
N LEU A 339 13.53 9.64 7.44
CA LEU A 339 14.23 8.56 6.75
C LEU A 339 15.18 9.15 5.70
N VAL A 340 16.43 8.75 5.77
CA VAL A 340 17.45 9.17 4.80
C VAL A 340 17.65 8.07 3.76
N VAL A 341 17.16 8.33 2.54
CA VAL A 341 17.39 7.44 1.39
C VAL A 341 18.48 8.06 0.53
N PRO A 342 19.68 7.45 0.43
CA PRO A 342 20.74 7.94 -0.43
C PRO A 342 20.30 8.05 -1.89
N PRO A 343 20.66 9.12 -2.63
CA PRO A 343 20.25 9.32 -4.02
C PRO A 343 20.58 8.14 -4.93
N ARG A 344 21.69 7.44 -4.67
CA ARG A 344 22.08 6.25 -5.42
C ARG A 344 21.09 5.09 -5.22
N ALA A 345 20.65 4.82 -3.99
CA ALA A 345 19.66 3.78 -3.71
C ALA A 345 18.31 4.10 -4.35
N ALA A 346 17.88 5.37 -4.28
CA ALA A 346 16.68 5.83 -4.98
C ALA A 346 16.77 5.64 -6.50
N ALA A 347 17.94 5.89 -7.10
CA ALA A 347 18.18 5.66 -8.52
C ALA A 347 18.15 4.15 -8.88
N GLU A 348 18.72 3.28 -8.04
CA GLU A 348 18.67 1.82 -8.23
C GLU A 348 17.21 1.32 -8.23
N VAL A 349 16.40 1.75 -7.27
CA VAL A 349 14.97 1.45 -7.20
C VAL A 349 14.22 1.98 -8.43
N ALA A 350 14.50 3.22 -8.86
CA ALA A 350 13.88 3.81 -10.05
C ALA A 350 14.24 3.04 -11.34
N VAL A 351 15.46 2.54 -11.47
CA VAL A 351 15.88 1.66 -12.59
C VAL A 351 15.10 0.36 -12.59
N LEU A 352 14.98 -0.32 -11.43
CA LEU A 352 14.22 -1.58 -11.34
C LEU A 352 12.73 -1.36 -11.66
N LYS A 353 12.12 -0.27 -11.16
CA LYS A 353 10.75 0.13 -11.54
C LYS A 353 10.63 0.37 -13.06
N SER A 354 11.66 0.94 -13.69
CA SER A 354 11.69 1.20 -15.13
C SER A 354 11.80 -0.08 -15.94
N VAL A 355 12.51 -1.10 -15.43
CA VAL A 355 12.56 -2.45 -16.03
C VAL A 355 11.13 -3.04 -16.06
N ALA A 356 10.42 -3.04 -14.93
CA ALA A 356 9.06 -3.53 -14.86
C ALA A 356 8.10 -2.74 -15.77
N LEU A 357 8.21 -1.41 -15.79
CA LEU A 357 7.43 -0.53 -16.66
C LEU A 357 7.62 -0.85 -18.13
N ARG A 358 8.87 -1.04 -18.56
CA ARG A 358 9.24 -1.26 -19.96
C ARG A 358 8.76 -2.59 -20.50
N TYR A 359 8.97 -3.65 -19.73
CA TYR A 359 8.78 -5.02 -20.21
C TYR A 359 7.41 -5.62 -19.85
N VAL A 360 6.74 -5.09 -18.84
CA VAL A 360 5.47 -5.65 -18.35
C VAL A 360 4.27 -4.75 -18.66
N MET A 361 4.41 -3.41 -18.57
CA MET A 361 3.26 -2.50 -18.58
C MET A 361 2.90 -1.91 -19.95
N SER A 362 3.72 -2.08 -20.99
CA SER A 362 3.56 -1.41 -22.29
C SER A 362 2.91 -2.27 -23.40
N ASP A 363 2.21 -3.34 -23.01
CA ASP A 363 1.56 -4.26 -23.95
C ASP A 363 0.25 -3.66 -24.54
N PRO A 364 0.06 -3.65 -25.88
CA PRO A 364 -1.15 -3.13 -26.53
C PRO A 364 -2.45 -3.85 -26.12
N GLU A 365 -2.43 -5.18 -25.92
CA GLU A 365 -3.60 -5.94 -25.46
C GLU A 365 -4.04 -5.51 -24.07
N ARG A 366 -3.07 -5.24 -23.21
CA ARG A 366 -3.29 -4.70 -21.87
C ARG A 366 -3.96 -3.32 -21.92
N LEU A 367 -3.51 -2.43 -22.80
CA LEU A 367 -4.12 -1.10 -22.96
C LEU A 367 -5.59 -1.20 -23.38
N ALA A 368 -5.91 -2.12 -24.30
CA ALA A 368 -7.30 -2.38 -24.73
C ALA A 368 -8.14 -2.96 -23.58
N MET A 369 -7.60 -3.88 -22.80
CA MET A 369 -8.26 -4.40 -21.60
C MET A 369 -8.52 -3.29 -20.57
N GLN A 370 -7.54 -2.43 -20.31
CA GLN A 370 -7.68 -1.30 -19.38
C GLN A 370 -8.77 -0.31 -19.84
N ALA A 371 -8.91 -0.07 -21.13
CA ALA A 371 -9.99 0.77 -21.66
C ALA A 371 -11.37 0.16 -21.34
N ARG A 372 -11.56 -1.14 -21.58
CA ARG A 372 -12.80 -1.87 -21.24
C ARG A 372 -13.10 -1.86 -19.74
N GLN A 373 -12.07 -1.98 -18.89
CA GLN A 373 -12.24 -1.91 -17.43
C GLN A 373 -12.73 -0.54 -16.97
N ARG A 374 -12.23 0.55 -17.55
CA ARG A 374 -12.71 1.91 -17.21
C ARG A 374 -14.18 2.09 -17.64
N GLU A 375 -14.53 1.67 -18.86
CA GLU A 375 -15.91 1.70 -19.35
C GLU A 375 -16.85 0.92 -18.42
N LEU A 376 -16.47 -0.31 -18.04
CA LEU A 376 -17.21 -1.13 -17.07
C LEU A 376 -17.48 -0.40 -15.75
N LEU A 377 -16.48 0.26 -15.18
CA LEU A 377 -16.66 0.99 -13.91
C LEU A 377 -17.56 2.22 -14.07
N HIS A 378 -17.50 2.92 -15.18
CA HIS A 378 -18.42 4.03 -15.49
C HIS A 378 -19.86 3.53 -15.61
N GLU A 379 -20.12 2.50 -16.43
CA GLU A 379 -21.44 1.90 -16.60
C GLU A 379 -22.01 1.37 -15.28
N LEU A 380 -21.15 0.70 -14.47
CA LEU A 380 -21.52 0.23 -13.14
C LEU A 380 -21.90 1.40 -12.22
N GLY A 381 -21.10 2.47 -12.22
CA GLY A 381 -21.38 3.65 -11.42
C GLY A 381 -22.69 4.33 -11.76
N GLU A 382 -22.94 4.53 -13.04
CA GLU A 382 -24.21 5.10 -13.54
C GLU A 382 -25.43 4.24 -13.16
N ALA A 383 -25.29 2.94 -13.29
CA ALA A 383 -26.38 2.03 -12.98
C ALA A 383 -26.67 1.96 -11.48
N LEU A 384 -25.62 1.95 -10.62
CA LEU A 384 -25.79 2.02 -9.17
C LEU A 384 -26.44 3.35 -8.78
N LEU A 385 -26.03 4.47 -9.38
CA LEU A 385 -26.58 5.78 -9.10
C LEU A 385 -28.07 5.88 -9.47
N ARG A 386 -28.47 5.30 -10.64
CA ARG A 386 -29.87 5.25 -11.07
C ARG A 386 -30.73 4.35 -10.20
N GLY A 387 -30.19 3.24 -9.70
CA GLY A 387 -30.94 2.25 -8.92
C GLY A 387 -30.86 2.44 -7.40
N ALA A 388 -30.10 3.42 -6.91
CA ALA A 388 -29.93 3.66 -5.48
C ALA A 388 -31.24 4.15 -4.82
N PRO A 389 -31.51 3.76 -3.56
CA PRO A 389 -30.66 2.97 -2.68
C PRO A 389 -30.71 1.45 -2.89
N GLU A 390 -31.66 0.90 -3.67
CA GLU A 390 -31.93 -0.54 -3.79
C GLU A 390 -30.79 -1.30 -4.48
N SER A 391 -29.98 -0.62 -5.28
CA SER A 391 -28.81 -1.17 -5.96
C SER A 391 -27.56 -1.27 -5.09
N LEU A 392 -27.57 -0.68 -3.90
CA LEU A 392 -26.44 -0.61 -2.98
C LEU A 392 -26.48 -1.72 -1.93
N ASP A 393 -25.32 -2.04 -1.34
CA ASP A 393 -25.27 -2.86 -0.13
C ASP A 393 -26.06 -2.20 1.01
N PRO A 394 -26.69 -2.98 1.92
CA PRO A 394 -27.54 -2.41 2.99
C PRO A 394 -26.88 -1.27 3.78
N VAL A 395 -25.58 -1.40 4.12
CA VAL A 395 -24.86 -0.36 4.86
C VAL A 395 -24.68 0.90 3.99
N ARG A 396 -24.42 0.74 2.70
CA ARG A 396 -24.31 1.88 1.76
C ARG A 396 -25.67 2.51 1.48
N ALA A 397 -26.74 1.74 1.50
CA ALA A 397 -28.10 2.26 1.40
C ALA A 397 -28.45 3.16 2.62
N GLU A 398 -28.00 2.81 3.83
CA GLU A 398 -28.13 3.67 5.01
C GLU A 398 -27.35 4.98 4.85
N ASP A 399 -26.08 4.91 4.38
CA ASP A 399 -25.27 6.11 4.11
C ASP A 399 -25.89 7.00 3.02
N TRP A 400 -26.46 6.38 1.98
CA TRP A 400 -27.20 7.11 0.93
C TRP A 400 -28.40 7.87 1.49
N ALA A 401 -29.18 7.22 2.37
CA ALA A 401 -30.35 7.85 3.01
C ALA A 401 -29.96 9.00 3.95
N ALA A 402 -28.79 8.91 4.58
CA ALA A 402 -28.25 9.94 5.47
C ALA A 402 -27.51 11.06 4.72
N ALA A 403 -27.22 10.90 3.42
CA ALA A 403 -26.44 11.86 2.64
C ALA A 403 -27.19 13.21 2.48
N PRO A 404 -26.54 14.35 2.80
CA PRO A 404 -27.19 15.65 2.81
C PRO A 404 -27.50 16.20 1.42
N ASP A 405 -26.76 15.79 0.40
CA ASP A 405 -26.85 16.30 -0.96
C ASP A 405 -26.45 15.25 -2.02
N ASP A 406 -26.56 15.63 -3.28
CA ASP A 406 -26.24 14.73 -4.40
C ASP A 406 -24.74 14.42 -4.51
N ALA A 407 -23.86 15.32 -4.11
CA ALA A 407 -22.42 15.06 -4.08
C ALA A 407 -22.07 13.98 -3.03
N ALA A 408 -22.67 14.05 -1.85
CA ALA A 408 -22.55 13.04 -0.82
C ALA A 408 -23.13 11.68 -1.26
N ARG A 409 -24.27 11.68 -1.96
CA ARG A 409 -24.84 10.46 -2.56
C ARG A 409 -23.92 9.84 -3.61
N LEU A 410 -23.35 10.66 -4.48
CA LEU A 410 -22.37 10.20 -5.46
C LEU A 410 -21.14 9.59 -4.77
N ARG A 411 -20.68 10.18 -3.65
CA ARG A 411 -19.59 9.64 -2.83
C ARG A 411 -19.91 8.25 -2.30
N VAL A 412 -21.14 7.99 -1.87
CA VAL A 412 -21.58 6.65 -1.42
C VAL A 412 -21.47 5.62 -2.54
N VAL A 413 -21.84 5.98 -3.78
CA VAL A 413 -21.70 5.08 -4.94
C VAL A 413 -20.22 4.81 -5.25
N VAL A 414 -19.38 5.83 -5.22
CA VAL A 414 -17.92 5.70 -5.41
C VAL A 414 -17.32 4.80 -4.33
N ASP A 415 -17.71 4.98 -3.06
CA ASP A 415 -17.29 4.14 -1.95
C ASP A 415 -17.72 2.68 -2.14
N GLN A 416 -18.97 2.45 -2.59
CA GLN A 416 -19.47 1.10 -2.89
C GLN A 416 -18.60 0.40 -3.94
N ILE A 417 -18.29 1.07 -5.05
CA ILE A 417 -17.46 0.50 -6.13
C ILE A 417 -16.04 0.25 -5.64
N ALA A 418 -15.45 1.20 -4.92
CA ALA A 418 -14.09 1.07 -4.41
C ALA A 418 -13.91 -0.13 -3.46
N MET A 419 -14.98 -0.55 -2.78
CA MET A 419 -14.98 -1.69 -1.89
C MET A 419 -15.17 -3.04 -2.59
N LEU A 420 -15.42 -3.09 -3.90
CA LEU A 420 -15.50 -4.34 -4.65
C LEU A 420 -14.11 -4.89 -4.98
N THR A 421 -14.05 -6.22 -5.21
CA THR A 421 -12.91 -6.85 -5.90
C THR A 421 -13.08 -6.75 -7.40
N ASP A 422 -12.03 -7.06 -8.17
CA ASP A 422 -12.08 -7.05 -9.63
C ASP A 422 -13.21 -7.95 -10.17
N GLN A 423 -13.30 -9.17 -9.63
CA GLN A 423 -14.36 -10.12 -10.01
C GLN A 423 -15.76 -9.66 -9.58
N GLN A 424 -15.88 -9.02 -8.41
CA GLN A 424 -17.16 -8.49 -7.96
C GLN A 424 -17.64 -7.35 -8.88
N ALA A 425 -16.74 -6.45 -9.28
CA ALA A 425 -17.10 -5.37 -10.20
C ALA A 425 -17.64 -5.93 -11.54
N VAL A 426 -16.97 -6.93 -12.11
CA VAL A 426 -17.44 -7.62 -13.32
C VAL A 426 -18.80 -8.31 -13.10
N ALA A 427 -18.96 -9.03 -11.98
CA ALA A 427 -20.19 -9.75 -11.69
C ALA A 427 -21.38 -8.82 -11.40
N TRP A 428 -21.14 -7.68 -10.76
CA TRP A 428 -22.18 -6.68 -10.52
C TRP A 428 -22.60 -6.00 -11.81
N HIS A 429 -21.62 -5.59 -12.64
CA HIS A 429 -21.91 -5.04 -13.96
C HIS A 429 -22.76 -5.98 -14.83
N ALA A 430 -22.43 -7.28 -14.83
CA ALA A 430 -23.18 -8.28 -15.61
C ALA A 430 -24.64 -8.49 -15.16
N ARG A 431 -25.00 -8.10 -13.93
CA ARG A 431 -26.37 -8.22 -13.37
C ARG A 431 -27.23 -6.98 -13.61
N LEU A 432 -26.63 -5.89 -14.09
CA LEU A 432 -27.37 -4.66 -14.33
C LEU A 432 -28.33 -4.84 -15.50
N PRO A 433 -29.58 -4.31 -15.41
CA PRO A 433 -30.47 -4.26 -16.56
C PRO A 433 -29.82 -3.43 -17.67
N ARG A 434 -29.69 -4.05 -18.85
CA ARG A 434 -29.18 -3.39 -20.06
C ARG A 434 -30.17 -2.38 -20.60
#